data_da57aeb11f83f21e623974b64f738dfa
#
_entry.id   da57aeb11f83f21e623974b64f738dfa
#
_cell.length_a   1.000
_cell.length_b   1.000
_cell.length_c   1.000
_cell.angle_alpha   90.00
_cell.angle_beta   90.00
_cell.angle_gamma   90.00
#
_symmetry.space_group_name_H-M   'P 1'
#
loop_
_entity.id
_entity.type
_entity.pdbx_description
1 polymer ?
#
loop_
_entity_poly.entity_id
_entity_poly.type
_entity_poly.pdbx_seq_one_letter_code
_entity_poly.pdbx_strand_id
1 'polypeptide(L)'
;MTAYNPLGRRATARENAQRHEALRAELARRKLVAIRGIGEHPRNPWPGEPSFLVLGISRRAARALGRQFEQNAIVWAAPDAVPKLILLR
;
A
#
# COMPACT_ATOMS: atom_id res chain seq x y z
N MET A 1 -0.54 0.36 3.08
CA MET A 1 -0.37 -0.12 1.68
C MET A 1 -1.02 0.87 0.73
N THR A 2 -0.38 1.15 -0.36
CA THR A 2 -0.89 2.05 -1.39
C THR A 2 -0.78 1.40 -2.77
N ALA A 3 -1.60 1.86 -3.72
CA ALA A 3 -1.51 1.50 -5.13
C ALA A 3 -1.10 2.70 -6.01
N TYR A 4 -0.74 3.82 -5.39
CA TYR A 4 -0.35 5.03 -6.08
C TYR A 4 1.02 4.90 -6.75
N ASN A 5 1.18 5.61 -7.86
CA ASN A 5 2.45 5.79 -8.54
C ASN A 5 3.20 4.47 -8.77
N PRO A 6 2.67 3.56 -9.61
CA PRO A 6 3.25 2.24 -9.81
C PRO A 6 4.72 2.34 -10.23
N LEU A 7 5.56 1.47 -9.66
CA LEU A 7 7.01 1.43 -9.90
C LEU A 7 7.73 2.76 -9.63
N GLY A 8 7.18 3.56 -8.70
CA GLY A 8 7.74 4.86 -8.37
C GLY A 8 7.55 5.93 -9.44
N ARG A 9 6.77 5.64 -10.49
CA ARG A 9 6.46 6.60 -11.55
C ARG A 9 5.25 7.43 -11.16
N ARG A 10 5.32 8.73 -11.40
CA ARG A 10 4.21 9.62 -11.11
C ARG A 10 3.07 9.37 -12.11
N ALA A 11 2.00 8.74 -11.63
CA ALA A 11 0.79 8.53 -12.40
C ALA A 11 -0.14 9.74 -12.30
N THR A 12 -1.12 9.84 -13.20
CA THR A 12 -2.13 10.89 -13.13
C THR A 12 -3.04 10.68 -11.92
N ALA A 13 -3.72 11.75 -11.48
CA ALA A 13 -4.69 11.66 -10.39
C ALA A 13 -5.79 10.63 -10.69
N ARG A 14 -6.25 10.58 -11.95
CA ARG A 14 -7.27 9.63 -12.39
C ARG A 14 -6.76 8.19 -12.31
N GLU A 15 -5.57 7.93 -12.82
CA GLU A 15 -4.95 6.60 -12.75
C GLU A 15 -4.76 6.16 -11.31
N ASN A 16 -4.25 7.03 -10.46
CA ASN A 16 -4.06 6.75 -9.05
C ASN A 16 -5.38 6.46 -8.33
N ALA A 17 -6.44 7.20 -8.62
CA ALA A 17 -7.77 6.97 -8.06
C ALA A 17 -8.31 5.60 -8.47
N GLN A 18 -8.14 5.21 -9.73
CA GLN A 18 -8.55 3.90 -10.23
C GLN A 18 -7.76 2.76 -9.58
N ARG A 19 -6.46 2.95 -9.41
CA ARG A 19 -5.60 1.96 -8.75
C ARG A 19 -5.95 1.82 -7.27
N HIS A 20 -6.22 2.94 -6.61
CA HIS A 20 -6.64 2.92 -5.20
C HIS A 20 -7.95 2.17 -5.01
N GLU A 21 -8.94 2.40 -5.88
CA GLU A 21 -10.21 1.69 -5.84
C GLU A 21 -10.03 0.18 -6.15
N ALA A 22 -9.14 -0.17 -7.07
CA ALA A 22 -8.82 -1.56 -7.36
C ALA A 22 -8.19 -2.26 -6.14
N LEU A 23 -7.32 -1.58 -5.41
CA LEU A 23 -6.74 -2.11 -4.17
C LEU A 23 -7.83 -2.29 -3.11
N ARG A 24 -8.71 -1.30 -2.92
CA ARG A 24 -9.83 -1.40 -2.00
C ARG A 24 -10.70 -2.63 -2.29
N ALA A 25 -11.05 -2.81 -3.56
CA ALA A 25 -11.87 -3.94 -3.99
C ALA A 25 -11.18 -5.28 -3.75
N GLU A 26 -9.88 -5.36 -4.01
CA GLU A 26 -9.10 -6.58 -3.77
C GLU A 26 -9.02 -6.91 -2.28
N LEU A 27 -8.81 -5.93 -1.42
CA LEU A 27 -8.79 -6.14 0.02
C LEU A 27 -10.16 -6.61 0.53
N ALA A 28 -11.24 -6.02 0.04
CA ALA A 28 -12.60 -6.44 0.36
C ALA A 28 -12.88 -7.86 -0.11
N ARG A 29 -12.46 -8.22 -1.31
CA ARG A 29 -12.62 -9.58 -1.86
C ARG A 29 -11.91 -10.61 -0.99
N ARG A 30 -10.76 -10.27 -0.42
CA ARG A 30 -10.01 -11.13 0.49
C ARG A 30 -10.53 -11.10 1.93
N LYS A 31 -11.58 -10.31 2.19
CA LYS A 31 -12.17 -10.15 3.53
C LYS A 31 -11.18 -9.63 4.56
N LEU A 32 -10.24 -8.80 4.11
CA LEU A 32 -9.28 -8.14 4.98
C LEU A 32 -9.84 -6.82 5.50
N VAL A 33 -9.60 -6.53 6.77
CA VAL A 33 -9.98 -5.24 7.35
C VAL A 33 -8.94 -4.21 6.94
N ALA A 34 -9.38 -3.16 6.27
CA ALA A 34 -8.54 -2.08 5.80
C ALA A 34 -9.01 -0.74 6.35
N ILE A 35 -8.10 0.02 6.94
CA ILE A 35 -8.38 1.34 7.49
C ILE A 35 -7.75 2.37 6.57
N ARG A 36 -8.55 3.34 6.12
CA ARG A 36 -8.07 4.41 5.26
C ARG A 36 -7.14 5.34 6.02
N GLY A 37 -6.10 5.78 5.33
CA GLY A 37 -5.16 6.74 5.87
C GLY A 37 -4.40 7.44 4.75
N ILE A 38 -3.51 8.32 5.15
CA ILE A 38 -2.60 9.01 4.23
C ILE A 38 -1.18 8.72 4.69
N GLY A 39 -0.38 8.13 3.80
CA GLY A 39 1.04 7.92 4.06
C GLY A 39 1.80 9.21 3.81
N GLU A 40 2.37 9.79 4.85
CA GLU A 40 3.18 11.00 4.77
C GLU A 40 4.56 10.75 5.32
N HIS A 41 5.55 11.41 4.73
CA HIS A 41 6.89 11.43 5.28
C HIS A 41 7.24 12.86 5.69
N PRO A 42 7.62 13.12 6.95
CA PRO A 42 7.82 14.49 7.46
C PRO A 42 8.84 15.33 6.68
N ARG A 43 9.80 14.68 6.02
CA ARG A 43 10.88 15.33 5.28
C ARG A 43 10.70 15.26 3.77
N ASN A 44 9.59 14.68 3.29
CA ASN A 44 9.36 14.51 1.88
C ASN A 44 8.44 15.62 1.37
N PRO A 45 8.85 16.38 0.32
CA PRO A 45 7.99 17.40 -0.26
C PRO A 45 6.82 16.84 -1.08
N TRP A 46 6.76 15.52 -1.28
CA TRP A 46 5.64 14.91 -1.97
C TRP A 46 4.37 15.01 -1.15
N PRO A 47 3.22 15.27 -1.80
CA PRO A 47 1.94 15.18 -1.10
C PRO A 47 1.73 13.76 -0.57
N GLY A 48 1.06 13.64 0.57
CA GLY A 48 0.71 12.35 1.14
C GLY A 48 -0.10 11.51 0.17
N GLU A 49 0.15 10.21 0.14
CA GLU A 49 -0.58 9.28 -0.71
C GLU A 49 -1.68 8.59 0.07
N PRO A 50 -2.92 8.51 -0.47
CA PRO A 50 -3.94 7.64 0.10
C PRO A 50 -3.44 6.21 0.21
N SER A 51 -3.65 5.62 1.38
CA SER A 51 -3.18 4.27 1.67
C SER A 51 -4.16 3.55 2.59
N PHE A 52 -3.93 2.26 2.80
CA PHE A 52 -4.69 1.46 3.75
C PHE A 52 -3.78 0.83 4.79
N LEU A 53 -4.20 0.90 6.05
CA LEU A 53 -3.67 0.02 7.08
C LEU A 53 -4.46 -1.29 7.01
N VAL A 54 -3.80 -2.38 6.66
CA VAL A 54 -4.44 -3.68 6.46
C VAL A 54 -4.14 -4.56 7.66
N LEU A 55 -5.20 -4.95 8.38
CA LEU A 55 -5.07 -5.75 9.59
C LEU A 55 -5.07 -7.24 9.27
N GLY A 56 -4.24 -7.99 9.99
CA GLY A 56 -4.23 -9.44 9.92
C GLY A 56 -3.65 -10.04 8.64
N ILE A 57 -3.02 -9.24 7.81
CA ILE A 57 -2.39 -9.74 6.57
C ILE A 57 -1.05 -10.39 6.88
N SER A 58 -0.79 -11.57 6.30
CA SER A 58 0.51 -12.21 6.41
C SER A 58 1.55 -11.46 5.59
N ARG A 59 2.83 -11.64 5.97
CA ARG A 59 3.95 -11.05 5.23
C ARG A 59 3.94 -11.51 3.77
N ARG A 60 3.69 -12.80 3.54
CA ARG A 60 3.64 -13.38 2.19
C ARG A 60 2.54 -12.75 1.34
N ALA A 61 1.33 -12.63 1.89
CA ALA A 61 0.20 -12.02 1.19
C ALA A 61 0.45 -10.54 0.94
N ALA A 62 1.03 -9.83 1.90
CA ALA A 62 1.37 -8.42 1.75
C ALA A 62 2.39 -8.19 0.62
N ARG A 63 3.42 -9.05 0.54
CA ARG A 63 4.39 -8.99 -0.57
C ARG A 63 3.74 -9.25 -1.92
N ALA A 64 2.87 -10.24 -2.00
CA ALA A 64 2.15 -10.56 -3.24
C ALA A 64 1.28 -9.39 -3.70
N LEU A 65 0.53 -8.78 -2.78
CA LEU A 65 -0.28 -7.60 -3.08
C LEU A 65 0.58 -6.40 -3.51
N GLY A 66 1.66 -6.14 -2.81
CA GLY A 66 2.57 -5.06 -3.17
C GLY A 66 3.10 -5.20 -4.58
N ARG A 67 3.47 -6.42 -4.98
CA ARG A 67 3.91 -6.70 -6.35
C ARG A 67 2.78 -6.57 -7.36
N GLN A 68 1.59 -7.05 -7.02
CA GLN A 68 0.42 -6.94 -7.89
C GLN A 68 0.09 -5.49 -8.22
N PHE A 69 0.24 -4.59 -7.25
CA PHE A 69 0.00 -3.16 -7.44
C PHE A 69 1.26 -2.37 -7.77
N GLU A 70 2.31 -3.07 -8.17
CA GLU A 70 3.54 -2.49 -8.72
C GLU A 70 4.22 -1.50 -7.76
N GLN A 71 4.25 -1.85 -6.50
CA GLN A 71 4.97 -1.08 -5.48
C GLN A 71 6.42 -1.56 -5.38
N ASN A 72 7.34 -0.64 -5.13
CA ASN A 72 8.74 -0.97 -4.95
C ASN A 72 9.03 -1.53 -3.56
N ALA A 73 8.22 -1.15 -2.59
CA ALA A 73 8.37 -1.56 -1.20
C ALA A 73 7.03 -1.50 -0.49
N ILE A 74 6.96 -2.22 0.61
CA ILE A 74 5.85 -2.14 1.57
C ILE A 74 6.41 -2.01 2.98
N VAL A 75 5.59 -1.52 3.90
CA VAL A 75 5.87 -1.57 5.33
C VAL A 75 4.94 -2.62 5.94
N TRP A 76 5.52 -3.56 6.66
CA TRP A 76 4.77 -4.64 7.31
C TRP A 76 5.21 -4.79 8.75
N ALA A 77 4.25 -5.11 9.62
CA ALA A 77 4.53 -5.35 11.03
C ALA A 77 3.92 -6.68 11.46
N ALA A 78 4.72 -7.47 12.17
CA ALA A 78 4.26 -8.67 12.84
C ALA A 78 3.44 -8.31 14.10
N PRO A 79 2.86 -9.30 14.83
CA PRO A 79 2.14 -9.04 16.07
C PRO A 79 2.94 -8.27 17.15
N ASP A 80 4.27 -8.22 17.03
CA ASP A 80 5.14 -7.39 17.90
C ASP A 80 5.02 -5.89 17.60
N ALA A 81 4.28 -5.53 16.54
CA ALA A 81 4.07 -4.16 16.08
C ALA A 81 5.34 -3.40 15.68
N VAL A 82 6.43 -4.10 15.37
CA VAL A 82 7.65 -3.48 14.87
C VAL A 82 7.57 -3.35 13.36
N PRO A 83 7.46 -2.12 12.79
CA PRO A 83 7.39 -1.94 11.35
C PRO A 83 8.68 -2.34 10.66
N LYS A 84 8.56 -3.04 9.55
CA LYS A 84 9.68 -3.45 8.71
C LYS A 84 9.45 -3.01 7.29
N LEU A 85 10.44 -2.34 6.71
CA LEU A 85 10.43 -2.02 5.29
C LEU A 85 10.83 -3.27 4.51
N ILE A 86 9.98 -3.67 3.57
CA ILE A 86 10.23 -4.83 2.72
C ILE A 86 10.35 -4.35 1.29
N LEU A 87 11.52 -4.54 0.70
CA LEU A 87 11.76 -4.22 -0.71
C LEU A 87 11.20 -5.35 -1.57
N LEU A 88 10.48 -4.97 -2.61
CA LEU A 88 9.83 -5.92 -3.54
C LEU A 88 10.60 -6.04 -4.85
N ARG A 89 11.56 -5.14 -5.07
CA ARG A 89 12.33 -5.08 -6.32
C ARG A 89 13.77 -4.69 -6.06
#